data_3e9898de4e780a9f4a8ece6077c24ff7
#
_entry.id   3e9898de4e780a9f4a8ece6077c24ff7
#
_cell.length_a   1.000
_cell.length_b   1.000
_cell.length_c   1.000
_cell.angle_alpha   90.00
_cell.angle_beta   90.00
_cell.angle_gamma   90.00
#
_symmetry.space_group_name_H-M   'P 1'
#
loop_
_entity.id
_entity.type
_entity.pdbx_description
1 polymer ?
#
loop_
_entity_poly.entity_id
_entity_poly.type
_entity_poly.pdbx_seq_one_letter_code
_entity_poly.pdbx_strand_id
1 'polypeptide(L)'
;MPLALLALAIGAFGIGTTEFVIMGLLPEVAAEFGVSIPTAGYLASGYAVGVLLGAPVLAVLGTRISRKRMLMLLMGLFVLGNLVSALAPAFGVMLAGRVIASLAHGAFFGIGSIVAAGLVAPHRKAAAISLMFTGLTLANVVGVPLGTLLGQQAGWRLTFVAVAGLGVLGLAGVAALVPRDIPAPAPVPSPAPDGPVPARGPRPRTGRIRDELAAFRNVQVLLAMGMTVLGFGGVFAAITYIAPMMTEAAGYADTSVTWLLVLFGVGMVAGNLVGGRFADRALLPMLCIALVALAGTLAAFTVTAHDKAAAAVTLTLIGAFGFATVPPLQKRVLDQTANAPTLASAMNIGAFNLGNALATWLGGLVLGAGFGPTSPNIAGAGLALGALALAVTSALLERRGPRGATSAPRTGIRAAAGAAAPDGAAEPAPAYAGTGPSADGPPSGGRGR
;
A
#
# COMPACT_ATOMS: atom_id res chain seq x y z
N MET A 1 -12.36 0.18 -19.51
CA MET A 1 -11.09 -0.10 -18.83
C MET A 1 -10.51 -1.40 -19.36
N PRO A 2 -9.19 -1.54 -19.53
CA PRO A 2 -8.60 -2.80 -20.02
C PRO A 2 -8.87 -3.95 -19.07
N LEU A 3 -9.31 -5.10 -19.60
CA LEU A 3 -9.55 -6.33 -18.81
C LEU A 3 -8.30 -6.81 -18.06
N ALA A 4 -7.11 -6.44 -18.54
CA ALA A 4 -5.86 -6.72 -17.84
C ALA A 4 -5.78 -6.12 -16.41
N LEU A 5 -6.46 -5.00 -16.15
CA LEU A 5 -6.53 -4.43 -14.79
C LEU A 5 -7.35 -5.30 -13.84
N LEU A 6 -8.39 -5.96 -14.37
CA LEU A 6 -9.17 -6.92 -13.58
C LEU A 6 -8.32 -8.14 -13.18
N ALA A 7 -7.48 -8.64 -14.10
CA ALA A 7 -6.54 -9.73 -13.79
C ALA A 7 -5.57 -9.35 -12.65
N LEU A 8 -5.04 -8.11 -12.68
CA LEU A 8 -4.19 -7.61 -11.61
C LEU A 8 -4.96 -7.45 -10.29
N ALA A 9 -6.21 -7.00 -10.33
CA ALA A 9 -7.06 -6.87 -9.15
C ALA A 9 -7.41 -8.24 -8.53
N ILE A 10 -7.66 -9.28 -9.35
CA ILE A 10 -7.87 -10.66 -8.87
C ILE A 10 -6.60 -11.19 -8.18
N GLY A 11 -5.43 -10.98 -8.77
CA GLY A 11 -4.16 -11.33 -8.13
C GLY A 11 -3.97 -10.61 -6.80
N ALA A 12 -4.24 -9.30 -6.74
CA ALA A 12 -4.18 -8.50 -5.53
C ALA A 12 -5.20 -8.96 -4.46
N PHE A 13 -6.41 -9.36 -4.89
CA PHE A 13 -7.43 -9.94 -4.02
C PHE A 13 -6.95 -11.27 -3.38
N GLY A 14 -6.40 -12.18 -4.19
CA GLY A 14 -5.84 -13.44 -3.67
C GLY A 14 -4.71 -13.20 -2.67
N ILE A 15 -3.77 -12.29 -2.98
CA ILE A 15 -2.64 -11.94 -2.10
C ILE A 15 -3.14 -11.34 -0.78
N GLY A 16 -4.08 -10.40 -0.84
CA GLY A 16 -4.65 -9.80 0.38
C GLY A 16 -5.42 -10.82 1.22
N THR A 17 -6.17 -11.71 0.58
CA THR A 17 -6.91 -12.76 1.30
C THR A 17 -5.94 -13.68 2.04
N THR A 18 -4.88 -14.18 1.40
CA THR A 18 -3.92 -15.08 2.07
C THR A 18 -3.18 -14.41 3.21
N GLU A 19 -2.87 -13.12 3.09
CA GLU A 19 -2.17 -12.37 4.14
C GLU A 19 -2.92 -12.40 5.46
N PHE A 20 -4.21 -12.06 5.41
CA PHE A 20 -5.01 -11.79 6.61
C PHE A 20 -5.87 -12.98 7.08
N VAL A 21 -6.23 -13.91 6.20
CA VAL A 21 -7.17 -15.01 6.55
C VAL A 21 -6.66 -15.89 7.68
N ILE A 22 -5.34 -16.04 7.81
CA ILE A 22 -4.72 -16.84 8.88
C ILE A 22 -5.09 -16.34 10.28
N MET A 23 -5.35 -15.04 10.43
CA MET A 23 -5.70 -14.43 11.72
C MET A 23 -7.05 -14.92 12.25
N GLY A 24 -7.97 -15.22 11.32
CA GLY A 24 -9.26 -15.81 11.65
C GLY A 24 -9.23 -17.33 11.85
N LEU A 25 -8.11 -17.99 11.52
CA LEU A 25 -7.96 -19.45 11.55
C LEU A 25 -6.83 -19.92 12.50
N LEU A 26 -6.27 -19.02 13.32
CA LEU A 26 -5.19 -19.39 14.24
C LEU A 26 -5.57 -20.49 15.21
N PRO A 27 -6.76 -20.48 15.85
CA PRO A 27 -7.14 -21.54 16.78
C PRO A 27 -7.20 -22.93 16.13
N GLU A 28 -7.81 -23.03 14.93
CA GLU A 28 -7.98 -24.29 14.20
C GLU A 28 -6.62 -24.86 13.75
N VAL A 29 -5.74 -23.99 13.27
CA VAL A 29 -4.39 -24.38 12.86
C VAL A 29 -3.53 -24.78 14.05
N ALA A 30 -3.60 -24.02 15.16
CA ALA A 30 -2.89 -24.34 16.39
C ALA A 30 -3.31 -25.69 16.96
N ALA A 31 -4.63 -25.96 17.02
CA ALA A 31 -5.19 -27.21 17.51
C ALA A 31 -4.74 -28.40 16.66
N GLU A 32 -4.78 -28.29 15.33
CA GLU A 32 -4.43 -29.40 14.44
C GLU A 32 -2.95 -29.78 14.50
N PHE A 33 -2.05 -28.78 14.60
CA PHE A 33 -0.61 -29.04 14.72
C PHE A 33 -0.12 -29.24 16.16
N GLY A 34 -1.00 -29.12 17.16
CA GLY A 34 -0.64 -29.25 18.57
C GLY A 34 0.34 -28.20 19.06
N VAL A 35 0.27 -26.97 18.51
CA VAL A 35 1.14 -25.84 18.87
C VAL A 35 0.35 -24.79 19.65
N SER A 36 1.06 -23.96 20.43
CA SER A 36 0.43 -22.83 21.12
C SER A 36 -0.02 -21.74 20.15
N ILE A 37 -1.01 -20.92 20.54
CA ILE A 37 -1.48 -19.76 19.76
C ILE A 37 -0.31 -18.79 19.44
N PRO A 38 0.60 -18.45 20.38
CA PRO A 38 1.77 -17.64 20.04
C PRO A 38 2.66 -18.27 18.97
N THR A 39 2.84 -19.61 19.01
CA THR A 39 3.59 -20.35 17.97
C THR A 39 2.87 -20.29 16.63
N ALA A 40 1.54 -20.45 16.61
CA ALA A 40 0.75 -20.31 15.38
C ALA A 40 0.87 -18.89 14.79
N GLY A 41 1.03 -17.86 15.62
CA GLY A 41 1.29 -16.49 15.20
C GLY A 41 2.53 -16.32 14.31
N TYR A 42 3.51 -17.24 14.39
CA TYR A 42 4.66 -17.22 13.46
C TYR A 42 4.27 -17.42 11.99
N LEU A 43 3.07 -17.93 11.70
CA LEU A 43 2.57 -18.00 10.33
C LEU A 43 2.30 -16.61 9.74
N ALA A 44 1.88 -15.65 10.56
CA ALA A 44 1.72 -14.25 10.16
C ALA A 44 3.08 -13.53 10.12
N SER A 45 3.93 -13.69 11.16
CA SER A 45 5.27 -13.10 11.18
C SER A 45 6.14 -13.62 10.02
N GLY A 46 6.12 -14.93 9.76
CA GLY A 46 6.89 -15.55 8.68
C GLY A 46 6.45 -15.05 7.31
N TYR A 47 5.15 -14.84 7.12
CA TYR A 47 4.63 -14.21 5.90
C TYR A 47 5.18 -12.78 5.75
N ALA A 48 5.10 -11.97 6.80
CA ALA A 48 5.54 -10.59 6.78
C ALA A 48 7.07 -10.46 6.54
N VAL A 49 7.88 -11.35 7.17
CA VAL A 49 9.33 -11.43 6.91
C VAL A 49 9.61 -11.83 5.46
N GLY A 50 8.83 -12.77 4.91
CA GLY A 50 8.95 -13.15 3.50
C GLY A 50 8.65 -12.01 2.53
N VAL A 51 7.64 -11.16 2.82
CA VAL A 51 7.37 -9.93 2.05
C VAL A 51 8.54 -8.95 2.16
N LEU A 52 9.05 -8.72 3.37
CA LEU A 52 10.18 -7.81 3.63
C LEU A 52 11.42 -8.19 2.81
N LEU A 53 11.75 -9.48 2.77
CA LEU A 53 12.92 -9.98 2.06
C LEU A 53 12.66 -10.16 0.55
N GLY A 54 11.46 -10.62 0.20
CA GLY A 54 11.08 -10.92 -1.18
C GLY A 54 10.92 -9.66 -2.04
N ALA A 55 10.33 -8.60 -1.49
CA ALA A 55 10.03 -7.39 -2.26
C ALA A 55 11.28 -6.77 -2.94
N PRO A 56 12.39 -6.46 -2.24
CA PRO A 56 13.56 -5.88 -2.88
C PRO A 56 14.28 -6.88 -3.80
N VAL A 57 14.42 -8.15 -3.39
CA VAL A 57 15.12 -9.18 -4.16
C VAL A 57 14.40 -9.43 -5.49
N LEU A 58 13.11 -9.69 -5.45
CA LEU A 58 12.33 -9.98 -6.65
C LEU A 58 12.07 -8.74 -7.52
N ALA A 59 12.04 -7.54 -6.93
CA ALA A 59 12.01 -6.30 -7.70
C ALA A 59 13.29 -6.14 -8.53
N VAL A 60 14.47 -6.40 -7.96
CA VAL A 60 15.77 -6.35 -8.66
C VAL A 60 15.86 -7.44 -9.74
N LEU A 61 15.50 -8.69 -9.41
CA LEU A 61 15.48 -9.78 -10.38
C LEU A 61 14.52 -9.51 -11.54
N GLY A 62 13.38 -8.90 -11.24
CA GLY A 62 12.34 -8.52 -12.21
C GLY A 62 12.81 -7.50 -13.25
N THR A 63 13.92 -6.77 -13.02
CA THR A 63 14.49 -5.84 -14.02
C THR A 63 15.06 -6.53 -15.25
N ARG A 64 15.39 -7.82 -15.14
CA ARG A 64 16.00 -8.65 -16.21
C ARG A 64 14.97 -9.45 -17.01
N ILE A 65 13.73 -9.48 -16.59
CA ILE A 65 12.64 -10.29 -17.15
C ILE A 65 11.52 -9.36 -17.61
N SER A 66 10.79 -9.72 -18.68
CA SER A 66 9.61 -8.94 -19.09
C SER A 66 8.59 -8.90 -17.95
N ARG A 67 7.93 -7.74 -17.76
CA ARG A 67 6.98 -7.50 -16.67
C ARG A 67 5.89 -8.54 -16.61
N LYS A 68 5.34 -8.94 -17.77
CA LYS A 68 4.34 -10.00 -17.86
C LYS A 68 4.87 -11.34 -17.33
N ARG A 69 6.05 -11.78 -17.78
CA ARG A 69 6.66 -13.03 -17.29
C ARG A 69 6.91 -12.98 -15.79
N MET A 70 7.38 -11.82 -15.29
CA MET A 70 7.61 -11.66 -13.86
C MET A 70 6.31 -11.76 -13.06
N LEU A 71 5.23 -11.10 -13.48
CA LEU A 71 3.91 -11.23 -12.83
C LEU A 71 3.40 -12.68 -12.86
N MET A 72 3.61 -13.41 -13.96
CA MET A 72 3.24 -14.83 -14.05
C MET A 72 4.07 -15.70 -13.08
N LEU A 73 5.38 -15.47 -12.98
CA LEU A 73 6.24 -16.18 -12.02
C LEU A 73 5.82 -15.89 -10.58
N LEU A 74 5.52 -14.64 -10.25
CA LEU A 74 5.05 -14.24 -8.94
C LEU A 74 3.71 -14.91 -8.58
N MET A 75 2.75 -14.95 -9.52
CA MET A 75 1.49 -15.68 -9.30
C MET A 75 1.72 -17.20 -9.19
N GLY A 76 2.63 -17.77 -9.97
CA GLY A 76 3.02 -19.18 -9.83
C GLY A 76 3.62 -19.49 -8.45
N LEU A 77 4.51 -18.62 -7.96
CA LEU A 77 5.10 -18.73 -6.62
C LEU A 77 4.05 -18.59 -5.52
N PHE A 78 3.10 -17.67 -5.71
CA PHE A 78 1.95 -17.50 -4.81
C PHE A 78 1.06 -18.75 -4.74
N VAL A 79 0.71 -19.33 -5.88
CA VAL A 79 -0.06 -20.59 -5.97
C VAL A 79 0.69 -21.71 -5.28
N LEU A 80 1.98 -21.89 -5.59
CA LEU A 80 2.83 -22.92 -4.98
C LEU A 80 2.86 -22.80 -3.46
N GLY A 81 3.10 -21.60 -2.92
CA GLY A 81 3.16 -21.39 -1.48
C GLY A 81 1.84 -21.68 -0.77
N ASN A 82 0.69 -21.30 -1.38
CA ASN A 82 -0.62 -21.61 -0.81
C ASN A 82 -0.95 -23.12 -0.90
N LEU A 83 -0.55 -23.82 -1.96
CA LEU A 83 -0.70 -25.28 -2.06
C LEU A 83 0.19 -26.01 -1.04
N VAL A 84 1.45 -25.57 -0.87
CA VAL A 84 2.33 -26.12 0.19
C VAL A 84 1.71 -25.90 1.56
N SER A 85 1.11 -24.74 1.82
CA SER A 85 0.39 -24.46 3.07
C SER A 85 -0.84 -25.39 3.24
N ALA A 86 -1.65 -25.57 2.19
CA ALA A 86 -2.84 -26.40 2.22
C ALA A 86 -2.53 -27.89 2.48
N LEU A 87 -1.45 -28.40 1.89
CA LEU A 87 -1.03 -29.79 1.96
C LEU A 87 -0.03 -30.07 3.10
N ALA A 88 0.25 -29.10 3.97
CA ALA A 88 1.25 -29.21 5.00
C ALA A 88 0.96 -30.34 6.00
N PRO A 89 1.86 -31.34 6.15
CA PRO A 89 1.71 -32.39 7.16
C PRO A 89 2.21 -31.96 8.54
N ALA A 90 2.95 -30.84 8.63
CA ALA A 90 3.54 -30.33 9.86
C ALA A 90 3.59 -28.80 9.82
N PHE A 91 3.60 -28.18 11.02
CA PHE A 91 3.64 -26.72 11.18
C PHE A 91 4.77 -26.05 10.40
N GLY A 92 6.00 -26.63 10.44
CA GLY A 92 7.16 -26.06 9.72
C GLY A 92 6.97 -26.03 8.19
N VAL A 93 6.27 -27.02 7.61
CA VAL A 93 5.95 -27.06 6.17
C VAL A 93 4.92 -25.97 5.83
N MET A 94 3.90 -25.79 6.70
CA MET A 94 2.94 -24.71 6.54
C MET A 94 3.63 -23.34 6.61
N LEU A 95 4.54 -23.13 7.57
CA LEU A 95 5.32 -21.90 7.69
C LEU A 95 6.15 -21.65 6.43
N ALA A 96 6.83 -22.67 5.89
CA ALA A 96 7.57 -22.56 4.64
C ALA A 96 6.66 -22.18 3.47
N GLY A 97 5.46 -22.77 3.36
CA GLY A 97 4.47 -22.40 2.35
C GLY A 97 4.03 -20.94 2.47
N ARG A 98 3.82 -20.46 3.68
CA ARG A 98 3.49 -19.04 3.97
C ARG A 98 4.63 -18.10 3.51
N VAL A 99 5.88 -18.44 3.82
CA VAL A 99 7.04 -17.65 3.38
C VAL A 99 7.13 -17.66 1.84
N ILE A 100 6.99 -18.82 1.19
CA ILE A 100 7.02 -18.92 -0.28
C ILE A 100 5.93 -18.05 -0.91
N ALA A 101 4.68 -18.11 -0.43
CA ALA A 101 3.59 -17.29 -0.95
C ALA A 101 3.87 -15.79 -0.79
N SER A 102 4.45 -15.39 0.34
CA SER A 102 4.70 -14.00 0.69
C SER A 102 5.80 -13.34 -0.14
N LEU A 103 6.77 -14.11 -0.66
CA LEU A 103 7.81 -13.57 -1.54
C LEU A 103 7.23 -12.85 -2.77
N ALA A 104 6.08 -13.35 -3.27
CA ALA A 104 5.41 -12.75 -4.41
C ALA A 104 4.75 -11.38 -4.11
N HIS A 105 4.34 -11.14 -2.87
CA HIS A 105 3.47 -10.03 -2.48
C HIS A 105 4.03 -8.65 -2.89
N GLY A 106 5.14 -8.24 -2.31
CA GLY A 106 5.68 -6.88 -2.52
C GLY A 106 6.08 -6.61 -3.98
N ALA A 107 6.68 -7.59 -4.65
CA ALA A 107 7.08 -7.49 -6.05
C ALA A 107 5.86 -7.45 -6.99
N PHE A 108 4.78 -8.20 -6.68
CA PHE A 108 3.54 -8.16 -7.46
C PHE A 108 2.90 -6.77 -7.44
N PHE A 109 2.79 -6.14 -6.27
CA PHE A 109 2.23 -4.79 -6.17
C PHE A 109 3.12 -3.75 -6.84
N GLY A 110 4.44 -3.85 -6.71
CA GLY A 110 5.39 -2.93 -7.34
C GLY A 110 5.33 -3.02 -8.87
N ILE A 111 5.50 -4.21 -9.44
CA ILE A 111 5.50 -4.43 -10.89
C ILE A 111 4.10 -4.25 -11.48
N GLY A 112 3.08 -4.74 -10.79
CA GLY A 112 1.67 -4.61 -11.18
C GLY A 112 1.23 -3.15 -11.29
N SER A 113 1.67 -2.28 -10.39
CA SER A 113 1.40 -0.84 -10.46
C SER A 113 1.98 -0.20 -11.72
N ILE A 114 3.21 -0.59 -12.10
CA ILE A 114 3.85 -0.10 -13.33
C ILE A 114 3.10 -0.61 -14.56
N VAL A 115 2.68 -1.87 -14.55
CA VAL A 115 1.88 -2.48 -15.62
C VAL A 115 0.52 -1.78 -15.72
N ALA A 116 -0.18 -1.61 -14.61
CA ALA A 116 -1.47 -0.92 -14.56
C ALA A 116 -1.39 0.50 -15.13
N ALA A 117 -0.36 1.26 -14.73
CA ALA A 117 -0.11 2.60 -15.27
C ALA A 117 0.23 2.62 -16.76
N GLY A 118 0.92 1.57 -17.26
CA GLY A 118 1.27 1.45 -18.69
C GLY A 118 0.12 1.04 -19.61
N LEU A 119 -0.97 0.50 -19.04
CA LEU A 119 -2.16 0.06 -19.80
C LEU A 119 -3.15 1.19 -20.12
N VAL A 120 -2.95 2.39 -19.60
CA VAL A 120 -3.89 3.50 -19.70
C VAL A 120 -3.21 4.81 -20.09
N ALA A 121 -4.00 5.77 -20.58
CA ALA A 121 -3.51 7.11 -20.89
C ALA A 121 -2.95 7.83 -19.64
N PRO A 122 -2.01 8.78 -19.78
CA PRO A 122 -1.31 9.44 -18.66
C PRO A 122 -2.21 10.01 -17.58
N HIS A 123 -3.35 10.59 -17.95
CA HIS A 123 -4.30 11.19 -17.00
C HIS A 123 -5.14 10.15 -16.22
N ARG A 124 -5.05 8.85 -16.55
CA ARG A 124 -5.77 7.75 -15.89
C ARG A 124 -4.88 6.79 -15.09
N LYS A 125 -3.57 7.05 -15.02
CA LYS A 125 -2.60 6.16 -14.37
C LYS A 125 -2.93 5.92 -12.88
N ALA A 126 -3.25 6.98 -12.15
CA ALA A 126 -3.62 6.85 -10.72
C ALA A 126 -4.88 5.99 -10.53
N ALA A 127 -5.89 6.18 -11.38
CA ALA A 127 -7.12 5.39 -11.34
C ALA A 127 -6.88 3.90 -11.66
N ALA A 128 -5.97 3.59 -12.59
CA ALA A 128 -5.63 2.21 -12.94
C ALA A 128 -4.88 1.50 -11.79
N ILE A 129 -3.95 2.19 -11.15
CA ILE A 129 -3.25 1.70 -9.96
C ILE A 129 -4.25 1.49 -8.81
N SER A 130 -5.11 2.46 -8.55
CA SER A 130 -6.16 2.36 -7.53
C SER A 130 -7.08 1.16 -7.77
N LEU A 131 -7.48 0.89 -9.03
CA LEU A 131 -8.30 -0.27 -9.36
C LEU A 131 -7.61 -1.60 -9.04
N MET A 132 -6.31 -1.71 -9.28
CA MET A 132 -5.54 -2.89 -8.86
C MET A 132 -5.56 -3.04 -7.33
N PHE A 133 -5.32 -1.95 -6.58
CA PHE A 133 -5.34 -1.97 -5.10
C PHE A 133 -6.74 -2.18 -4.51
N THR A 134 -7.81 -1.91 -5.28
CA THR A 134 -9.18 -2.26 -4.85
C THR A 134 -9.31 -3.77 -4.60
N GLY A 135 -8.54 -4.61 -5.32
CA GLY A 135 -8.47 -6.05 -5.03
C GLY A 135 -8.02 -6.33 -3.59
N LEU A 136 -6.97 -5.64 -3.11
CA LEU A 136 -6.48 -5.78 -1.74
C LEU A 136 -7.52 -5.32 -0.69
N THR A 137 -8.18 -4.19 -0.94
CA THR A 137 -9.22 -3.69 -0.04
C THR A 137 -10.43 -4.65 0.00
N LEU A 138 -10.85 -5.16 -1.16
CA LEU A 138 -11.94 -6.10 -1.26
C LEU A 138 -11.59 -7.44 -0.58
N ALA A 139 -10.31 -7.86 -0.62
CA ALA A 139 -9.85 -9.02 0.10
C ALA A 139 -10.12 -8.92 1.61
N ASN A 140 -9.90 -7.77 2.21
CA ASN A 140 -10.13 -7.57 3.64
C ASN A 140 -11.63 -7.54 4.02
N VAL A 141 -12.48 -7.00 3.13
CA VAL A 141 -13.93 -6.88 3.41
C VAL A 141 -14.68 -8.18 3.09
N VAL A 142 -14.25 -8.92 2.08
CA VAL A 142 -14.96 -10.09 1.54
C VAL A 142 -14.11 -11.36 1.60
N GLY A 143 -12.87 -11.29 1.09
CA GLY A 143 -12.00 -12.46 0.95
C GLY A 143 -11.62 -13.09 2.29
N VAL A 144 -11.21 -12.28 3.25
CA VAL A 144 -10.80 -12.75 4.59
C VAL A 144 -11.99 -13.33 5.35
N PRO A 145 -13.14 -12.65 5.47
CA PRO A 145 -14.31 -13.25 6.15
C PRO A 145 -14.81 -14.54 5.49
N LEU A 146 -14.94 -14.56 4.16
CA LEU A 146 -15.37 -15.77 3.46
C LEU A 146 -14.35 -16.90 3.56
N GLY A 147 -13.06 -16.60 3.52
CA GLY A 147 -11.99 -17.56 3.71
C GLY A 147 -11.97 -18.12 5.13
N THR A 148 -12.21 -17.28 6.15
CA THR A 148 -12.35 -17.72 7.55
C THR A 148 -13.56 -18.61 7.72
N LEU A 149 -14.72 -18.21 7.19
CA LEU A 149 -15.95 -19.02 7.24
C LEU A 149 -15.75 -20.38 6.56
N LEU A 150 -15.12 -20.40 5.37
CA LEU A 150 -14.80 -21.64 4.67
C LEU A 150 -13.90 -22.54 5.51
N GLY A 151 -12.88 -21.97 6.14
CA GLY A 151 -11.94 -22.70 6.99
C GLY A 151 -12.58 -23.26 8.24
N GLN A 152 -13.50 -22.54 8.86
CA GLN A 152 -14.25 -22.98 10.04
C GLN A 152 -15.26 -24.07 9.72
N GLN A 153 -15.89 -24.05 8.54
CA GLN A 153 -16.93 -25.02 8.17
C GLN A 153 -16.38 -26.28 7.47
N ALA A 154 -15.35 -26.12 6.65
CA ALA A 154 -14.84 -27.19 5.78
C ALA A 154 -13.34 -27.49 6.00
N GLY A 155 -12.76 -26.91 7.05
CA GLY A 155 -11.35 -27.05 7.40
C GLY A 155 -10.45 -26.02 6.76
N TRP A 156 -9.49 -25.51 7.54
CA TRP A 156 -8.59 -24.43 7.15
C TRP A 156 -7.75 -24.73 5.88
N ARG A 157 -7.48 -26.03 5.61
CA ARG A 157 -6.77 -26.43 4.38
C ARG A 157 -7.51 -26.02 3.12
N LEU A 158 -8.85 -26.15 3.12
CA LEU A 158 -9.67 -25.78 1.97
C LEU A 158 -9.61 -24.29 1.68
N THR A 159 -9.44 -23.45 2.70
CA THR A 159 -9.22 -22.02 2.51
C THR A 159 -7.96 -21.74 1.68
N PHE A 160 -6.85 -22.40 1.99
CA PHE A 160 -5.61 -22.23 1.22
C PHE A 160 -5.69 -22.80 -0.20
N VAL A 161 -6.47 -23.88 -0.40
CA VAL A 161 -6.80 -24.40 -1.74
C VAL A 161 -7.61 -23.38 -2.52
N ALA A 162 -8.64 -22.78 -1.92
CA ALA A 162 -9.46 -21.74 -2.55
C ALA A 162 -8.62 -20.50 -2.92
N VAL A 163 -7.73 -20.07 -2.03
CA VAL A 163 -6.79 -18.96 -2.29
C VAL A 163 -5.80 -19.32 -3.41
N ALA A 164 -5.31 -20.56 -3.46
CA ALA A 164 -4.49 -21.03 -4.58
C ALA A 164 -5.28 -20.98 -5.89
N GLY A 165 -6.56 -21.35 -5.88
CA GLY A 165 -7.48 -21.21 -7.01
C GLY A 165 -7.62 -19.76 -7.50
N LEU A 166 -7.75 -18.80 -6.57
CA LEU A 166 -7.72 -17.36 -6.91
C LEU A 166 -6.39 -16.97 -7.56
N GLY A 167 -5.28 -17.52 -7.05
CA GLY A 167 -3.95 -17.33 -7.64
C GLY A 167 -3.87 -17.87 -9.07
N VAL A 168 -4.46 -19.05 -9.34
CA VAL A 168 -4.53 -19.62 -10.70
C VAL A 168 -5.38 -18.73 -11.62
N LEU A 169 -6.50 -18.19 -11.14
CA LEU A 169 -7.32 -17.26 -11.91
C LEU A 169 -6.55 -15.96 -12.22
N GLY A 170 -5.81 -15.43 -11.23
CA GLY A 170 -4.92 -14.28 -11.42
C GLY A 170 -3.82 -14.57 -12.45
N LEU A 171 -3.17 -15.74 -12.34
CA LEU A 171 -2.13 -16.21 -13.28
C LEU A 171 -2.69 -16.32 -14.70
N ALA A 172 -3.83 -17.00 -14.88
CA ALA A 172 -4.49 -17.17 -16.18
C ALA A 172 -4.91 -15.81 -16.76
N GLY A 173 -5.47 -14.92 -15.92
CA GLY A 173 -5.83 -13.57 -16.31
C GLY A 173 -4.63 -12.75 -16.78
N VAL A 174 -3.50 -12.78 -16.05
CA VAL A 174 -2.25 -12.12 -16.45
C VAL A 174 -1.72 -12.72 -17.74
N ALA A 175 -1.73 -14.05 -17.88
CA ALA A 175 -1.26 -14.75 -19.09
C ALA A 175 -2.08 -14.38 -20.33
N ALA A 176 -3.42 -14.32 -20.18
CA ALA A 176 -4.33 -14.05 -21.31
C ALA A 176 -4.44 -12.56 -21.64
N LEU A 177 -4.56 -11.68 -20.62
CA LEU A 177 -5.02 -10.31 -20.79
C LEU A 177 -3.92 -9.25 -20.72
N VAL A 178 -2.79 -9.54 -20.08
CA VAL A 178 -1.68 -8.57 -20.01
C VAL A 178 -0.85 -8.64 -21.29
N PRO A 179 -0.63 -7.54 -22.02
CA PRO A 179 0.21 -7.51 -23.22
C PRO A 179 1.66 -7.88 -22.92
N ARG A 180 2.36 -8.44 -23.94
CA ARG A 180 3.80 -8.80 -23.80
C ARG A 180 4.68 -7.55 -23.77
N ASP A 181 4.32 -6.55 -24.55
CA ASP A 181 5.08 -5.32 -24.72
C ASP A 181 4.34 -4.17 -24.04
N ILE A 182 4.69 -3.89 -22.81
CA ILE A 182 4.21 -2.70 -22.09
C ILE A 182 5.34 -1.68 -22.15
N PRO A 183 5.18 -0.54 -22.85
CA PRO A 183 6.20 0.48 -22.93
C PRO A 183 6.62 0.93 -21.53
N ALA A 184 7.92 1.14 -21.33
CA ALA A 184 8.36 1.83 -20.13
C ALA A 184 7.71 3.22 -20.07
N PRO A 185 7.24 3.70 -18.92
CA PRO A 185 6.79 5.08 -18.78
C PRO A 185 7.88 5.99 -19.33
N ALA A 186 7.51 6.87 -20.29
CA ALA A 186 8.45 7.88 -20.75
C ALA A 186 8.96 8.67 -19.55
N PRO A 187 10.27 8.99 -19.48
CA PRO A 187 10.77 9.86 -18.45
C PRO A 187 9.96 11.14 -18.46
N VAL A 188 9.47 11.59 -17.31
CA VAL A 188 8.85 12.91 -17.19
C VAL A 188 9.88 13.90 -17.69
N PRO A 189 9.60 14.72 -18.71
CA PRO A 189 10.53 15.75 -19.11
C PRO A 189 10.77 16.65 -17.90
N SER A 190 11.98 16.64 -17.35
CA SER A 190 12.39 17.71 -16.44
C SER A 190 12.24 19.03 -17.18
N PRO A 191 11.71 20.10 -16.55
CA PRO A 191 11.76 21.43 -17.14
C PRO A 191 13.22 21.66 -17.59
N ALA A 192 13.40 21.99 -18.86
CA ALA A 192 14.72 22.29 -19.39
C ALA A 192 15.31 23.42 -18.54
N PRO A 193 16.53 23.27 -18.00
CA PRO A 193 17.20 24.44 -17.46
C PRO A 193 17.49 25.39 -18.62
N ASP A 194 17.13 26.65 -18.46
CA ASP A 194 17.46 27.69 -19.41
C ASP A 194 18.98 27.85 -19.46
N GLY A 195 19.63 27.19 -20.43
CA GLY A 195 21.07 27.26 -20.66
C GLY A 195 21.60 26.08 -21.49
N PRO A 196 22.70 26.22 -22.26
CA PRO A 196 23.28 25.17 -23.06
C PRO A 196 23.81 24.05 -22.16
N VAL A 197 23.08 22.94 -22.07
CA VAL A 197 23.49 21.73 -21.34
C VAL A 197 24.51 20.97 -22.18
N PRO A 198 25.74 20.73 -21.68
CA PRO A 198 26.66 19.82 -22.35
C PRO A 198 26.03 18.44 -22.46
N ALA A 199 26.08 17.84 -23.66
CA ALA A 199 25.55 16.52 -23.96
C ALA A 199 26.18 15.48 -23.02
N ARG A 200 25.51 15.17 -21.93
CA ARG A 200 25.88 14.05 -21.05
C ARG A 200 25.37 12.77 -21.68
N GLY A 201 26.28 11.93 -22.13
CA GLY A 201 25.99 10.59 -22.60
C GLY A 201 25.18 9.75 -21.60
N PRO A 202 24.63 8.58 -22.02
CA PRO A 202 23.82 7.72 -21.17
C PRO A 202 24.59 7.38 -19.88
N ARG A 203 24.09 7.83 -18.73
CA ARG A 203 24.70 7.49 -17.43
C ARG A 203 24.58 5.99 -17.21
N PRO A 204 25.68 5.30 -16.78
CA PRO A 204 25.64 3.88 -16.47
C PRO A 204 24.61 3.56 -15.40
N ARG A 205 23.84 2.49 -15.59
CA ARG A 205 22.79 2.00 -14.69
C ARG A 205 23.25 1.69 -13.25
N THR A 206 24.54 1.46 -13.06
CA THR A 206 25.14 1.09 -11.76
C THR A 206 25.27 2.25 -10.77
N GLY A 207 25.33 3.52 -11.23
CA GLY A 207 25.33 4.70 -10.36
C GLY A 207 23.97 4.97 -9.69
N ARG A 208 22.91 4.59 -10.38
CA ARG A 208 21.53 4.92 -9.97
C ARG A 208 21.08 4.20 -8.70
N ILE A 209 21.41 2.91 -8.51
CA ILE A 209 21.03 2.15 -7.29
C ILE A 209 21.78 2.68 -6.08
N ARG A 210 23.07 3.03 -6.25
CA ARG A 210 23.88 3.57 -5.15
C ARG A 210 23.40 4.97 -4.72
N ASP A 211 23.00 5.79 -5.68
CA ASP A 211 22.43 7.13 -5.43
C ASP A 211 21.04 7.01 -4.78
N GLU A 212 20.22 6.03 -5.20
CA GLU A 212 18.94 5.73 -4.59
C GLU A 212 19.10 5.24 -3.14
N LEU A 213 20.10 4.38 -2.87
CA LEU A 213 20.41 3.93 -1.52
C LEU A 213 20.96 5.06 -0.62
N ALA A 214 21.60 6.07 -1.19
CA ALA A 214 22.07 7.22 -0.43
C ALA A 214 20.92 8.03 0.18
N ALA A 215 19.72 8.00 -0.40
CA ALA A 215 18.54 8.65 0.15
C ALA A 215 18.16 8.10 1.54
N PHE A 216 18.47 6.82 1.81
CA PHE A 216 18.20 6.18 3.11
C PHE A 216 19.20 6.56 4.22
N ARG A 217 20.21 7.38 3.92
CA ARG A 217 21.07 8.01 4.94
C ARG A 217 20.44 9.25 5.55
N ASN A 218 19.36 9.75 4.97
CA ASN A 218 18.64 10.90 5.50
C ASN A 218 17.86 10.52 6.76
N VAL A 219 18.10 11.20 7.87
CA VAL A 219 17.43 10.98 9.16
C VAL A 219 15.91 11.08 9.03
N GLN A 220 15.39 11.99 8.21
CA GLN A 220 13.94 12.13 8.00
C GLN A 220 13.33 10.90 7.31
N VAL A 221 14.07 10.26 6.38
CA VAL A 221 13.64 9.01 5.73
C VAL A 221 13.62 7.87 6.75
N LEU A 222 14.67 7.75 7.58
CA LEU A 222 14.72 6.72 8.63
C LEU A 222 13.62 6.90 9.67
N LEU A 223 13.34 8.14 10.08
CA LEU A 223 12.22 8.45 10.98
C LEU A 223 10.88 8.08 10.33
N ALA A 224 10.67 8.42 9.05
CA ALA A 224 9.45 8.08 8.33
C ALA A 224 9.25 6.57 8.24
N MET A 225 10.30 5.81 7.94
CA MET A 225 10.24 4.33 7.93
C MET A 225 10.00 3.76 9.33
N GLY A 226 10.66 4.31 10.36
CA GLY A 226 10.41 3.93 11.76
C GLY A 226 8.97 4.18 12.19
N MET A 227 8.38 5.31 11.78
CA MET A 227 6.94 5.59 11.99
C MET A 227 6.06 4.54 11.31
N THR A 228 6.42 4.09 10.10
CA THR A 228 5.69 3.03 9.39
C THR A 228 5.78 1.70 10.13
N VAL A 229 6.98 1.28 10.53
CA VAL A 229 7.20 0.03 11.27
C VAL A 229 6.38 0.01 12.56
N LEU A 230 6.51 1.04 13.39
CA LEU A 230 5.87 1.06 14.71
C LEU A 230 4.37 1.40 14.61
N GLY A 231 3.98 2.36 13.79
CA GLY A 231 2.60 2.85 13.72
C GLY A 231 1.64 1.80 13.17
N PHE A 232 1.98 1.20 12.03
CA PHE A 232 1.15 0.15 11.45
C PHE A 232 1.28 -1.17 12.22
N GLY A 233 2.47 -1.47 12.75
CA GLY A 233 2.68 -2.63 13.61
C GLY A 233 1.71 -2.70 14.78
N GLY A 234 1.34 -1.55 15.38
CA GLY A 234 0.38 -1.52 16.48
C GLY A 234 -0.95 -2.23 16.17
N VAL A 235 -1.46 -2.12 14.94
CA VAL A 235 -2.67 -2.82 14.49
C VAL A 235 -2.47 -4.32 14.48
N PHE A 236 -1.31 -4.78 13.97
CA PHE A 236 -1.02 -6.20 13.80
C PHE A 236 -0.80 -6.93 15.11
N ALA A 237 -0.36 -6.26 16.18
CA ALA A 237 -0.31 -6.86 17.50
C ALA A 237 -1.69 -7.35 17.97
N ALA A 238 -2.74 -6.56 17.73
CA ALA A 238 -4.11 -6.91 18.10
C ALA A 238 -4.77 -7.88 17.11
N ILE A 239 -4.73 -7.55 15.80
CA ILE A 239 -5.52 -8.29 14.81
C ILE A 239 -4.98 -9.70 14.56
N THR A 240 -3.69 -9.95 14.76
CA THR A 240 -3.13 -11.30 14.61
C THR A 240 -3.76 -12.30 15.57
N TYR A 241 -4.08 -11.86 16.79
CA TYR A 241 -4.64 -12.72 17.85
C TYR A 241 -6.13 -12.42 18.08
N ILE A 242 -6.83 -11.85 17.09
CA ILE A 242 -8.22 -11.43 17.25
C ILE A 242 -9.18 -12.61 17.50
N ALA A 243 -8.96 -13.76 16.84
CA ALA A 243 -9.83 -14.91 16.99
C ALA A 243 -9.84 -15.41 18.45
N PRO A 244 -8.70 -15.82 19.08
CA PRO A 244 -8.70 -16.23 20.48
C PRO A 244 -9.14 -15.10 21.41
N MET A 245 -8.81 -13.83 21.12
CA MET A 245 -9.25 -12.71 21.96
C MET A 245 -10.78 -12.58 21.97
N MET A 246 -11.45 -12.72 20.83
CA MET A 246 -12.90 -12.59 20.76
C MET A 246 -13.63 -13.82 21.34
N THR A 247 -13.07 -14.99 21.20
CA THR A 247 -13.71 -16.21 21.74
C THR A 247 -13.45 -16.35 23.25
N GLU A 248 -12.23 -16.16 23.73
CA GLU A 248 -11.86 -16.37 25.13
C GLU A 248 -12.20 -15.17 26.04
N ALA A 249 -11.99 -13.92 25.59
CA ALA A 249 -12.25 -12.74 26.41
C ALA A 249 -13.68 -12.20 26.26
N ALA A 250 -14.17 -12.06 25.02
CA ALA A 250 -15.51 -11.54 24.75
C ALA A 250 -16.61 -12.59 24.83
N GLY A 251 -16.27 -13.87 24.79
CA GLY A 251 -17.23 -14.99 24.80
C GLY A 251 -18.07 -15.07 23.52
N TYR A 252 -17.51 -14.66 22.37
CA TYR A 252 -18.13 -14.88 21.08
C TYR A 252 -18.00 -16.33 20.66
N ALA A 253 -18.97 -16.83 19.88
CA ALA A 253 -18.81 -18.11 19.19
C ALA A 253 -17.76 -18.00 18.08
N ASP A 254 -17.06 -19.09 17.77
CA ASP A 254 -16.01 -19.11 16.72
C ASP A 254 -16.52 -18.60 15.38
N THR A 255 -17.76 -18.97 15.02
CA THR A 255 -18.43 -18.51 13.79
C THR A 255 -18.64 -17.01 13.73
N SER A 256 -18.65 -16.32 14.89
CA SER A 256 -18.81 -14.85 14.94
C SER A 256 -17.56 -14.10 14.53
N VAL A 257 -16.37 -14.72 14.58
CA VAL A 257 -15.09 -14.13 14.17
C VAL A 257 -15.16 -13.62 12.73
N THR A 258 -15.84 -14.36 11.85
CA THR A 258 -16.06 -13.95 10.46
C THR A 258 -16.70 -12.55 10.36
N TRP A 259 -17.78 -12.30 11.10
CA TRP A 259 -18.48 -11.02 11.07
C TRP A 259 -17.68 -9.89 11.72
N LEU A 260 -16.92 -10.21 12.76
CA LEU A 260 -16.02 -9.26 13.40
C LEU A 260 -14.92 -8.82 12.43
N LEU A 261 -14.39 -9.73 11.60
CA LEU A 261 -13.43 -9.38 10.55
C LEU A 261 -14.06 -8.51 9.45
N VAL A 262 -15.35 -8.69 9.13
CA VAL A 262 -16.08 -7.75 8.24
C VAL A 262 -16.12 -6.36 8.84
N LEU A 263 -16.48 -6.22 10.13
CA LEU A 263 -16.53 -4.94 10.82
C LEU A 263 -15.15 -4.26 10.85
N PHE A 264 -14.10 -5.02 11.13
CA PHE A 264 -12.73 -4.53 11.03
C PHE A 264 -12.42 -4.03 9.62
N GLY A 265 -12.78 -4.81 8.58
CA GLY A 265 -12.59 -4.44 7.17
C GLY A 265 -13.34 -3.16 6.79
N VAL A 266 -14.57 -2.97 7.26
CA VAL A 266 -15.34 -1.72 7.08
C VAL A 266 -14.60 -0.54 7.73
N GLY A 267 -14.10 -0.73 8.95
CA GLY A 267 -13.24 0.24 9.62
C GLY A 267 -12.02 0.60 8.80
N MET A 268 -11.30 -0.40 8.25
CA MET A 268 -10.14 -0.20 7.38
C MET A 268 -10.45 0.69 6.18
N VAL A 269 -11.57 0.42 5.47
CA VAL A 269 -11.98 1.23 4.30
C VAL A 269 -12.25 2.67 4.71
N ALA A 270 -13.04 2.87 5.77
CA ALA A 270 -13.36 4.20 6.28
C ALA A 270 -12.10 4.97 6.68
N GLY A 271 -11.20 4.32 7.44
CA GLY A 271 -9.94 4.89 7.88
C GLY A 271 -9.03 5.28 6.73
N ASN A 272 -8.85 4.40 5.76
CA ASN A 272 -8.02 4.66 4.58
C ASN A 272 -8.52 5.86 3.76
N LEU A 273 -9.84 5.99 3.58
CA LEU A 273 -10.44 7.12 2.88
C LEU A 273 -10.25 8.44 3.65
N VAL A 274 -10.49 8.43 4.96
CA VAL A 274 -10.29 9.60 5.83
C VAL A 274 -8.80 9.98 5.87
N GLY A 275 -7.92 9.02 6.10
CA GLY A 275 -6.47 9.21 6.13
C GLY A 275 -5.95 9.82 4.83
N GLY A 276 -6.36 9.27 3.67
CA GLY A 276 -5.98 9.78 2.37
C GLY A 276 -6.43 11.22 2.12
N ARG A 277 -7.71 11.53 2.43
CA ARG A 277 -8.26 12.87 2.23
C ARG A 277 -7.59 13.94 3.09
N PHE A 278 -7.27 13.65 4.33
CA PHE A 278 -6.69 14.62 5.25
C PHE A 278 -5.16 14.67 5.20
N ALA A 279 -4.48 13.59 4.76
CA ALA A 279 -3.03 13.58 4.54
C ALA A 279 -2.57 14.63 3.52
N ASP A 280 -3.41 14.94 2.52
CA ASP A 280 -3.08 15.97 1.52
C ASP A 280 -3.13 17.39 2.08
N ARG A 281 -3.92 17.62 3.13
CA ARG A 281 -4.08 18.95 3.75
C ARG A 281 -3.07 19.21 4.87
N ALA A 282 -2.84 18.22 5.73
CA ALA A 282 -2.01 18.35 6.92
C ALA A 282 -1.44 16.99 7.34
N LEU A 283 -0.38 16.52 6.65
CA LEU A 283 0.16 15.16 6.76
C LEU A 283 0.55 14.79 8.21
N LEU A 284 1.48 15.54 8.83
CA LEU A 284 1.97 15.21 10.17
C LEU A 284 0.89 15.38 11.27
N PRO A 285 0.08 16.45 11.30
CA PRO A 285 -1.03 16.53 12.24
C PRO A 285 -2.02 15.38 12.11
N MET A 286 -2.41 15.01 10.88
CA MET A 286 -3.31 13.87 10.64
C MET A 286 -2.70 12.56 11.15
N LEU A 287 -1.42 12.32 10.86
CA LEU A 287 -0.71 11.14 11.33
C LEU A 287 -0.66 11.08 12.85
N CYS A 288 -0.32 12.19 13.53
CA CYS A 288 -0.29 12.25 14.99
C CYS A 288 -1.66 11.96 15.60
N ILE A 289 -2.74 12.56 15.06
CA ILE A 289 -4.11 12.32 15.52
C ILE A 289 -4.49 10.84 15.35
N ALA A 290 -4.19 10.26 14.19
CA ALA A 290 -4.47 8.84 13.92
C ALA A 290 -3.71 7.92 14.87
N LEU A 291 -2.42 8.21 15.17
CA LEU A 291 -1.60 7.43 16.09
C LEU A 291 -2.08 7.52 17.53
N VAL A 292 -2.48 8.71 17.99
CA VAL A 292 -3.06 8.91 19.34
C VAL A 292 -4.38 8.15 19.45
N ALA A 293 -5.26 8.29 18.44
CA ALA A 293 -6.53 7.59 18.42
C ALA A 293 -6.33 6.05 18.37
N LEU A 294 -5.39 5.56 17.57
CA LEU A 294 -5.03 4.14 17.51
C LEU A 294 -4.52 3.64 18.86
N ALA A 295 -3.55 4.33 19.48
CA ALA A 295 -3.00 3.95 20.76
C ALA A 295 -4.08 3.92 21.86
N GLY A 296 -4.93 4.95 21.91
CA GLY A 296 -6.05 5.02 22.85
C GLY A 296 -7.09 3.92 22.63
N THR A 297 -7.41 3.61 21.37
CA THR A 297 -8.36 2.54 21.03
C THR A 297 -7.78 1.15 21.37
N LEU A 298 -6.49 0.91 21.10
CA LEU A 298 -5.82 -0.34 21.47
C LEU A 298 -5.77 -0.50 23.01
N ALA A 299 -5.44 0.56 23.74
CA ALA A 299 -5.47 0.54 25.20
C ALA A 299 -6.89 0.29 25.73
N ALA A 300 -7.89 0.94 25.17
CA ALA A 300 -9.30 0.72 25.54
C ALA A 300 -9.76 -0.71 25.24
N PHE A 301 -9.23 -1.35 24.18
CA PHE A 301 -9.62 -2.69 23.79
C PHE A 301 -9.22 -3.76 24.83
N THR A 302 -8.25 -3.49 25.70
CA THR A 302 -7.91 -4.38 26.80
C THR A 302 -9.08 -4.57 27.79
N VAL A 303 -9.94 -3.56 27.92
CA VAL A 303 -11.11 -3.56 28.80
C VAL A 303 -12.36 -3.90 27.99
N THR A 304 -12.57 -3.22 26.86
CA THR A 304 -13.77 -3.38 26.03
C THR A 304 -13.89 -4.76 25.38
N ALA A 305 -12.78 -5.50 25.26
CA ALA A 305 -12.78 -6.86 24.74
C ALA A 305 -13.53 -7.87 25.62
N HIS A 306 -13.97 -7.49 26.82
CA HIS A 306 -14.76 -8.35 27.71
C HIS A 306 -16.28 -8.16 27.56
N ASP A 307 -16.73 -7.18 26.78
CA ASP A 307 -18.11 -6.95 26.41
C ASP A 307 -18.30 -7.07 24.90
N LYS A 308 -19.28 -7.87 24.45
CA LYS A 308 -19.49 -8.16 23.03
C LYS A 308 -19.70 -6.90 22.20
N ALA A 309 -20.60 -6.03 22.60
CA ALA A 309 -20.94 -4.83 21.83
C ALA A 309 -19.75 -3.84 21.79
N ALA A 310 -19.13 -3.61 22.95
CA ALA A 310 -17.97 -2.73 23.05
C ALA A 310 -16.76 -3.29 22.25
N ALA A 311 -16.54 -4.61 22.27
CA ALA A 311 -15.49 -5.27 21.50
C ALA A 311 -15.69 -5.08 20.00
N ALA A 312 -16.90 -5.27 19.48
CA ALA A 312 -17.19 -5.09 18.05
C ALA A 312 -16.95 -3.62 17.60
N VAL A 313 -17.40 -2.65 18.40
CA VAL A 313 -17.19 -1.22 18.11
C VAL A 313 -15.70 -0.89 18.15
N THR A 314 -14.99 -1.30 19.20
CA THR A 314 -13.56 -0.98 19.37
C THR A 314 -12.72 -1.64 18.29
N LEU A 315 -13.03 -2.88 17.88
CA LEU A 315 -12.37 -3.56 16.77
C LEU A 315 -12.55 -2.79 15.44
N THR A 316 -13.76 -2.29 15.18
CA THR A 316 -14.02 -1.44 13.99
C THR A 316 -13.17 -0.18 14.03
N LEU A 317 -13.07 0.47 15.21
CA LEU A 317 -12.24 1.67 15.39
C LEU A 317 -10.74 1.39 15.25
N ILE A 318 -10.25 0.24 15.69
CA ILE A 318 -8.85 -0.20 15.44
C ILE A 318 -8.59 -0.27 13.93
N GLY A 319 -9.51 -0.88 13.17
CA GLY A 319 -9.44 -0.88 11.70
C GLY A 319 -9.40 0.53 11.13
N ALA A 320 -10.30 1.41 11.60
CA ALA A 320 -10.40 2.78 11.11
C ALA A 320 -9.15 3.61 11.42
N PHE A 321 -8.73 3.69 12.67
CA PHE A 321 -7.57 4.50 13.04
C PHE A 321 -6.24 3.91 12.56
N GLY A 322 -6.12 2.57 12.54
CA GLY A 322 -4.96 1.89 12.00
C GLY A 322 -4.74 2.21 10.52
N PHE A 323 -5.78 2.05 9.71
CA PHE A 323 -5.68 2.30 8.27
C PHE A 323 -5.73 3.79 7.89
N ALA A 324 -6.18 4.66 8.78
CA ALA A 324 -6.01 6.10 8.62
C ALA A 324 -4.52 6.54 8.66
N THR A 325 -3.62 5.72 9.22
CA THR A 325 -2.17 5.99 9.22
C THR A 325 -1.49 5.64 7.89
N VAL A 326 -2.06 4.72 7.08
CA VAL A 326 -1.39 4.16 5.90
C VAL A 326 -1.10 5.21 4.82
N PRO A 327 -2.07 6.02 4.33
CA PRO A 327 -1.79 7.02 3.32
C PRO A 327 -0.78 8.08 3.77
N PRO A 328 -0.87 8.68 4.99
CA PRO A 328 0.11 9.66 5.42
C PRO A 328 1.51 9.05 5.64
N LEU A 329 1.64 7.80 6.12
CA LEU A 329 2.93 7.12 6.25
C LEU A 329 3.57 6.89 4.88
N GLN A 330 2.80 6.40 3.90
CA GLN A 330 3.30 6.21 2.53
C GLN A 330 3.71 7.53 1.89
N LYS A 331 2.88 8.57 2.02
CA LYS A 331 3.16 9.91 1.49
C LYS A 331 4.40 10.51 2.16
N ARG A 332 4.55 10.35 3.47
CA ARG A 332 5.72 10.87 4.21
C ARG A 332 7.04 10.33 3.67
N VAL A 333 7.12 9.03 3.43
CA VAL A 333 8.33 8.41 2.86
C VAL A 333 8.59 8.93 1.44
N LEU A 334 7.57 9.03 0.60
CA LEU A 334 7.70 9.54 -0.77
C LEU A 334 8.13 11.01 -0.81
N ASP A 335 7.57 11.86 0.05
CA ASP A 335 7.92 13.29 0.13
C ASP A 335 9.39 13.50 0.55
N GLN A 336 9.95 12.58 1.36
CA GLN A 336 11.36 12.63 1.80
C GLN A 336 12.35 11.99 0.82
N THR A 337 11.86 11.30 -0.22
CA THR A 337 12.68 10.53 -1.18
C THR A 337 12.38 10.88 -2.63
N ALA A 338 12.21 12.17 -2.93
CA ALA A 338 11.84 12.66 -4.27
C ALA A 338 12.77 12.17 -5.40
N ASN A 339 14.04 11.86 -5.09
CA ASN A 339 15.03 11.39 -6.06
C ASN A 339 14.98 9.86 -6.30
N ALA A 340 14.27 9.09 -5.46
CA ALA A 340 14.21 7.63 -5.53
C ALA A 340 12.80 7.07 -5.17
N PRO A 341 11.70 7.55 -5.77
CA PRO A 341 10.35 7.24 -5.31
C PRO A 341 9.99 5.76 -5.44
N THR A 342 10.52 5.06 -6.43
CA THR A 342 10.22 3.63 -6.66
C THR A 342 10.84 2.74 -5.59
N LEU A 343 12.13 2.94 -5.30
CA LEU A 343 12.81 2.19 -4.25
C LEU A 343 12.24 2.54 -2.87
N ALA A 344 11.97 3.82 -2.62
CA ALA A 344 11.39 4.29 -1.37
C ALA A 344 10.01 3.67 -1.10
N SER A 345 9.15 3.58 -2.15
CA SER A 345 7.85 2.93 -2.03
C SER A 345 7.98 1.43 -1.71
N ALA A 346 8.88 0.72 -2.41
CA ALA A 346 9.12 -0.70 -2.17
C ALA A 346 9.68 -0.95 -0.75
N MET A 347 10.64 -0.13 -0.31
CA MET A 347 11.20 -0.22 1.03
C MET A 347 10.17 0.11 2.12
N ASN A 348 9.24 1.05 1.86
CA ASN A 348 8.16 1.33 2.80
C ASN A 348 7.14 0.20 2.91
N ILE A 349 6.86 -0.53 1.82
CA ILE A 349 6.09 -1.78 1.88
C ILE A 349 6.82 -2.80 2.77
N GLY A 350 8.14 -2.91 2.62
CA GLY A 350 8.98 -3.70 3.54
C GLY A 350 8.88 -3.23 4.99
N ALA A 351 8.86 -1.92 5.25
CA ALA A 351 8.72 -1.34 6.58
C ALA A 351 7.35 -1.67 7.22
N PHE A 352 6.25 -1.61 6.46
CA PHE A 352 4.94 -2.08 6.91
C PHE A 352 5.01 -3.55 7.36
N ASN A 353 5.62 -4.40 6.56
CA ASN A 353 5.73 -5.83 6.86
C ASN A 353 6.70 -6.13 8.01
N LEU A 354 7.79 -5.36 8.15
CA LEU A 354 8.65 -5.45 9.33
C LEU A 354 7.87 -5.10 10.61
N GLY A 355 7.01 -4.07 10.54
CA GLY A 355 6.09 -3.71 11.61
C GLY A 355 5.13 -4.85 11.96
N ASN A 356 4.55 -5.49 10.95
CA ASN A 356 3.65 -6.63 11.12
C ASN A 356 4.36 -7.81 11.81
N ALA A 357 5.58 -8.15 11.37
CA ALA A 357 6.37 -9.23 11.95
C ALA A 357 6.75 -8.94 13.41
N LEU A 358 7.27 -7.73 13.67
CA LEU A 358 7.66 -7.29 15.01
C LEU A 358 6.46 -7.30 15.97
N ALA A 359 5.34 -6.75 15.54
CA ALA A 359 4.14 -6.64 16.36
C ALA A 359 3.49 -7.99 16.67
N THR A 360 3.42 -8.88 15.67
CA THR A 360 2.96 -10.26 15.87
C THR A 360 3.85 -11.01 16.84
N TRP A 361 5.17 -10.87 16.71
CA TRP A 361 6.13 -11.48 17.63
C TRP A 361 5.98 -10.95 19.07
N LEU A 362 5.91 -9.61 19.23
CA LEU A 362 5.69 -8.98 20.55
C LEU A 362 4.35 -9.40 21.17
N GLY A 363 3.27 -9.42 20.36
CA GLY A 363 1.96 -9.90 20.79
C GLY A 363 2.00 -11.36 21.26
N GLY A 364 2.74 -12.22 20.52
CA GLY A 364 2.97 -13.61 20.92
C GLY A 364 3.77 -13.76 22.20
N LEU A 365 4.80 -12.90 22.41
CA LEU A 365 5.60 -12.91 23.64
C LEU A 365 4.75 -12.58 24.88
N VAL A 366 3.96 -11.50 24.84
CA VAL A 366 3.13 -11.10 26.00
C VAL A 366 2.01 -12.13 26.27
N LEU A 367 1.45 -12.72 25.20
CA LEU A 367 0.47 -13.78 25.33
C LEU A 367 1.08 -15.07 25.91
N GLY A 368 2.25 -15.47 25.43
CA GLY A 368 3.00 -16.63 25.91
C GLY A 368 3.52 -16.46 27.33
N ALA A 369 3.75 -15.23 27.79
CA ALA A 369 4.10 -14.92 29.18
C ALA A 369 2.92 -14.98 30.16
N GLY A 370 1.69 -15.30 29.67
CA GLY A 370 0.51 -15.49 30.50
C GLY A 370 -0.21 -14.21 30.93
N PHE A 371 0.04 -13.07 30.27
CA PHE A 371 -0.67 -11.80 30.57
C PHE A 371 -2.13 -11.76 30.11
N GLY A 372 -2.65 -12.87 29.58
CA GLY A 372 -4.03 -13.01 29.14
C GLY A 372 -4.29 -12.62 27.67
N PRO A 373 -5.47 -12.98 27.12
CA PRO A 373 -5.77 -12.87 25.68
C PRO A 373 -5.81 -11.44 25.14
N THR A 374 -6.01 -10.43 26.00
CA THR A 374 -6.05 -9.00 25.61
C THR A 374 -4.70 -8.30 25.65
N SER A 375 -3.66 -8.96 26.18
CA SER A 375 -2.31 -8.38 26.35
C SER A 375 -1.64 -7.90 25.05
N PRO A 376 -1.84 -8.50 23.86
CA PRO A 376 -1.28 -7.97 22.62
C PRO A 376 -1.69 -6.53 22.31
N ASN A 377 -2.85 -6.07 22.81
CA ASN A 377 -3.31 -4.71 22.62
C ASN A 377 -2.41 -3.68 23.30
N ILE A 378 -1.87 -4.01 24.50
CA ILE A 378 -0.94 -3.13 25.22
C ILE A 378 0.37 -3.00 24.43
N ALA A 379 0.89 -4.11 23.90
CA ALA A 379 2.07 -4.07 23.04
C ALA A 379 1.82 -3.21 21.78
N GLY A 380 0.64 -3.36 21.16
CA GLY A 380 0.22 -2.55 20.02
C GLY A 380 0.10 -1.06 20.35
N ALA A 381 -0.49 -0.71 21.49
CA ALA A 381 -0.57 0.68 21.97
C ALA A 381 0.82 1.29 22.19
N GLY A 382 1.75 0.52 22.78
CA GLY A 382 3.16 0.93 22.96
C GLY A 382 3.85 1.21 21.62
N LEU A 383 3.65 0.36 20.61
CA LEU A 383 4.18 0.58 19.26
C LEU A 383 3.61 1.85 18.63
N ALA A 384 2.30 2.09 18.73
CA ALA A 384 1.66 3.30 18.19
C ALA A 384 2.18 4.56 18.89
N LEU A 385 2.40 4.54 20.21
CA LEU A 385 3.03 5.64 20.96
C LEU A 385 4.50 5.84 20.55
N GLY A 386 5.25 4.78 20.31
CA GLY A 386 6.60 4.85 19.74
C GLY A 386 6.63 5.56 18.39
N ALA A 387 5.69 5.23 17.49
CA ALA A 387 5.53 5.91 16.21
C ALA A 387 5.17 7.40 16.39
N LEU A 388 4.30 7.73 17.34
CA LEU A 388 3.96 9.11 17.69
C LEU A 388 5.18 9.89 18.14
N ALA A 389 6.03 9.30 19.00
CA ALA A 389 7.27 9.92 19.45
C ALA A 389 8.22 10.21 18.28
N LEU A 390 8.34 9.27 17.31
CA LEU A 390 9.12 9.50 16.08
C LEU A 390 8.50 10.60 15.21
N ALA A 391 7.16 10.68 15.11
CA ALA A 391 6.48 11.71 14.34
C ALA A 391 6.71 13.10 14.94
N VAL A 392 6.62 13.23 16.26
CA VAL A 392 6.91 14.48 16.98
C VAL A 392 8.39 14.86 16.82
N THR A 393 9.31 13.91 16.96
CA THR A 393 10.74 14.15 16.76
C THR A 393 11.04 14.64 15.35
N SER A 394 10.45 14.01 14.34
CA SER A 394 10.55 14.42 12.94
C SER A 394 10.07 15.87 12.73
N ALA A 395 8.90 16.21 13.29
CA ALA A 395 8.36 17.57 13.22
C ALA A 395 9.25 18.62 13.92
N LEU A 396 9.83 18.27 15.06
CA LEU A 396 10.74 19.17 15.80
C LEU A 396 12.04 19.39 15.05
N LEU A 397 12.61 18.36 14.43
CA LEU A 397 13.82 18.47 13.62
C LEU A 397 13.58 19.33 12.37
N GLU A 398 12.41 19.21 11.72
CA GLU A 398 12.06 20.08 10.58
C GLU A 398 11.93 21.56 10.98
N ARG A 399 11.42 21.84 12.17
CA ARG A 399 11.31 23.21 12.68
C ARG A 399 12.68 23.83 13.02
N ARG A 400 13.67 22.99 13.41
CA ARG A 400 15.03 23.43 13.78
C ARG A 400 15.99 23.53 12.59
N GLY A 401 15.68 22.89 11.45
CA GLY A 401 16.47 22.99 10.23
C GLY A 401 16.44 24.43 9.67
N PRO A 402 17.50 24.89 9.00
CA PRO A 402 17.50 26.21 8.38
C PRO A 402 16.36 26.33 7.39
N ARG A 403 15.51 27.36 7.54
CA ARG A 403 14.33 27.69 6.71
C ARG A 403 14.69 28.04 5.26
N GLY A 404 15.70 27.42 4.66
CA GLY A 404 16.35 27.85 3.42
C GLY A 404 16.24 26.94 2.19
N ALA A 405 15.50 25.82 2.18
CA ALA A 405 15.60 24.91 1.04
C ALA A 405 14.28 24.40 0.41
N THR A 406 13.11 24.84 0.86
CA THR A 406 11.83 24.39 0.26
C THR A 406 10.76 25.50 0.26
N SER A 407 11.09 26.69 -0.17
CA SER A 407 10.08 27.65 -0.63
C SER A 407 10.36 27.96 -2.10
N ALA A 408 9.71 27.22 -3.01
CA ALA A 408 9.46 27.75 -4.34
C ALA A 408 8.77 29.11 -4.18
N PRO A 409 9.19 30.16 -4.90
CA PRO A 409 8.56 31.47 -4.77
C PRO A 409 7.09 31.34 -5.17
N ARG A 410 6.20 31.59 -4.23
CA ARG A 410 4.82 31.98 -4.54
C ARG A 410 4.93 33.27 -5.35
N THR A 411 4.90 33.18 -6.67
CA THR A 411 4.66 34.31 -7.55
C THR A 411 3.29 34.87 -7.19
N GLY A 412 3.34 35.88 -6.31
CA GLY A 412 2.21 36.71 -6.03
C GLY A 412 1.88 37.48 -7.30
N ILE A 413 0.76 37.17 -7.91
CA ILE A 413 0.05 38.08 -8.79
C ILE A 413 -0.44 39.22 -7.89
N ARG A 414 0.39 40.22 -7.70
CA ARG A 414 -0.03 41.50 -7.16
C ARG A 414 -0.60 42.28 -8.33
N ALA A 415 -1.89 42.46 -8.34
CA ALA A 415 -2.59 43.41 -9.17
C ALA A 415 -1.91 44.81 -9.02
N ALA A 416 -1.29 45.27 -10.08
CA ALA A 416 -0.92 46.67 -10.22
C ALA A 416 -2.16 47.45 -10.68
N ALA A 417 -2.91 47.99 -9.72
CA ALA A 417 -3.84 49.08 -9.98
C ALA A 417 -3.17 50.35 -9.49
N GLY A 418 -3.03 51.32 -10.40
CA GLY A 418 -2.93 52.75 -10.10
C GLY A 418 -1.52 53.34 -10.07
N ALA A 419 -1.13 53.97 -11.18
CA ALA A 419 -0.45 55.28 -11.19
C ALA A 419 -0.60 55.93 -12.56
N ALA A 420 -1.03 57.15 -12.52
CA ALA A 420 -1.44 58.12 -13.49
C ALA A 420 -0.51 58.37 -14.68
N ALA A 421 -1.12 58.85 -15.77
CA ALA A 421 -0.49 59.49 -16.91
C ALA A 421 0.17 60.84 -16.49
N PRO A 422 1.07 61.41 -17.33
CA PRO A 422 0.56 62.48 -18.18
C PRO A 422 1.13 62.54 -19.64
N ASP A 423 0.25 63.09 -20.48
CA ASP A 423 0.41 63.97 -21.64
C ASP A 423 1.62 63.88 -22.60
N GLY A 424 1.24 63.82 -23.89
CA GLY A 424 2.05 64.48 -24.92
C GLY A 424 1.96 63.87 -26.31
N ALA A 425 1.17 64.58 -27.21
CA ALA A 425 1.33 64.78 -28.64
C ALA A 425 1.08 63.57 -29.59
N ALA A 426 -0.02 63.53 -30.24
CA ALA A 426 -0.35 63.87 -31.65
C ALA A 426 0.70 63.43 -32.72
N GLU A 427 0.31 62.62 -33.70
CA GLU A 427 -0.13 62.81 -35.07
C GLU A 427 0.02 61.57 -35.97
N PRO A 428 -0.45 61.53 -37.20
CA PRO A 428 -1.57 60.66 -37.55
C PRO A 428 -1.22 59.59 -38.63
N ALA A 429 -2.27 58.87 -39.01
CA ALA A 429 -2.32 57.82 -40.01
C ALA A 429 -1.84 58.23 -41.43
N PRO A 430 -1.60 57.26 -42.35
CA PRO A 430 -2.52 57.21 -43.45
C PRO A 430 -3.15 55.87 -43.78
N ALA A 431 -4.40 55.98 -44.14
CA ALA A 431 -5.22 55.02 -44.84
C ALA A 431 -4.66 54.67 -46.20
N TYR A 432 -4.84 53.41 -46.62
CA TYR A 432 -5.04 53.08 -48.02
C TYR A 432 -6.17 52.07 -48.21
N ALA A 433 -7.06 52.49 -49.06
CA ALA A 433 -8.31 51.88 -49.44
C ALA A 433 -8.17 50.83 -50.56
N GLY A 434 -9.14 49.97 -50.63
CA GLY A 434 -9.82 49.50 -51.84
C GLY A 434 -9.16 48.28 -52.52
N THR A 435 -9.80 47.27 -52.88
CA THR A 435 -10.97 47.03 -53.69
C THR A 435 -11.19 45.50 -53.79
N GLY A 436 -12.39 45.00 -53.64
CA GLY A 436 -12.81 43.72 -54.19
C GLY A 436 -13.31 43.90 -55.64
N PRO A 437 -14.10 42.99 -56.24
CA PRO A 437 -14.31 41.57 -56.11
C PRO A 437 -14.26 40.86 -57.51
N SER A 438 -14.36 39.50 -57.56
CA SER A 438 -15.09 38.72 -58.58
C SER A 438 -14.84 37.24 -58.38
N ALA A 439 -15.80 36.38 -58.09
CA ALA A 439 -16.68 35.66 -58.99
C ALA A 439 -15.91 34.82 -60.06
N ASP A 440 -15.91 33.50 -59.87
CA ASP A 440 -16.50 32.60 -60.83
C ASP A 440 -16.36 31.13 -60.38
N GLY A 441 -17.40 30.40 -60.58
CA GLY A 441 -17.64 29.03 -60.16
C GLY A 441 -17.12 27.96 -61.14
N PRO A 442 -17.62 26.71 -61.01
CA PRO A 442 -16.84 25.49 -61.23
C PRO A 442 -17.00 24.95 -62.70
N PRO A 443 -16.32 23.87 -63.00
CA PRO A 443 -17.08 22.64 -63.22
C PRO A 443 -16.37 21.29 -62.94
N SER A 444 -17.18 20.39 -62.44
CA SER A 444 -17.46 19.02 -62.89
C SER A 444 -16.35 18.11 -63.44
N GLY A 445 -16.37 16.89 -62.90
CA GLY A 445 -16.28 15.75 -63.76
C GLY A 445 -15.20 14.74 -63.47
N GLY A 446 -15.67 13.49 -63.22
CA GLY A 446 -15.09 12.36 -63.83
C GLY A 446 -14.56 11.22 -62.97
N ARG A 447 -15.45 10.31 -62.64
CA ARG A 447 -15.39 8.84 -62.83
C ARG A 447 -13.99 8.19 -62.94
N GLY A 448 -13.82 7.11 -62.20
CA GLY A 448 -13.25 5.93 -62.80
C GLY A 448 -12.38 5.06 -61.94
N ARG A 449 -12.95 4.01 -61.49
CA ARG A 449 -12.56 2.66 -61.06
C ARG A 449 -12.16 2.46 -59.65
#